data_ad4b8b716db14e6797b381d2d15bd0dc
#
_entry.id   ad4b8b716db14e6797b381d2d15bd0dc
#
_cell.length_a   1.000
_cell.length_b   1.000
_cell.length_c   1.000
_cell.angle_alpha   90.00
_cell.angle_beta   90.00
_cell.angle_gamma   90.00
#
_symmetry.space_group_name_H-M   'P 1'
#
loop_
_entity.id
_entity.type
_entity.pdbx_description
1 polymer ?
#
loop_
_entity_poly.entity_id
_entity_poly.type
_entity_poly.pdbx_seq_one_letter_code
_entity_poly.pdbx_strand_id
1 'polypeptide(L)'
;NGEEALREVALDLAEGADSVMVKPGLPYLDIARRVKERFEVPVFAYQVSGEYAMIEAAVAAGAGDRDALVLETLTAFKRAGCSGVLTY
;
A
#
# COMPACT_ATOMS: atom_id res chain seq x y z
N ASN A 1 -0.16 15.64 1.61
CA ASN A 1 0.55 15.16 2.80
C ASN A 1 -0.32 14.20 3.61
N GLY A 2 0.24 13.65 4.68
CA GLY A 2 -0.46 12.66 5.50
C GLY A 2 -1.72 13.17 6.16
N GLU A 3 -1.71 14.39 6.68
CA GLU A 3 -2.88 14.97 7.33
C GLU A 3 -4.02 15.24 6.35
N GLU A 4 -3.68 15.69 5.16
CA GLU A 4 -4.66 15.92 4.11
C GLU A 4 -5.28 14.61 3.66
N ALA A 5 -4.46 13.57 3.48
CA ALA A 5 -4.95 12.24 3.14
C ALA A 5 -5.92 11.70 4.19
N LEU A 6 -5.61 11.87 5.48
CA LEU A 6 -6.49 11.44 6.56
C LEU A 6 -7.82 12.18 6.57
N ARG A 7 -7.81 13.47 6.24
CA ARG A 7 -9.05 14.25 6.14
C ARG A 7 -9.94 13.78 5.01
N GLU A 8 -9.34 13.46 3.85
CA GLU A 8 -10.08 12.93 2.72
C GLU A 8 -10.70 11.57 3.04
N VAL A 9 -9.95 10.71 3.72
CA VAL A 9 -10.46 9.40 4.17
C VAL A 9 -11.64 9.59 5.13
N ALA A 10 -11.54 10.51 6.08
CA ALA A 10 -12.62 10.78 7.02
C ALA A 10 -13.89 11.21 6.29
N LEU A 11 -13.77 12.06 5.27
CA LEU A 11 -14.91 12.49 4.46
C LEU A 11 -15.52 11.33 3.69
N ASP A 12 -14.69 10.49 3.07
CA ASP A 12 -15.16 9.34 2.31
C ASP A 12 -15.91 8.34 3.20
N LEU A 13 -15.39 8.08 4.39
CA LEU A 13 -16.06 7.19 5.35
C LEU A 13 -17.38 7.77 5.84
N ALA A 14 -17.44 9.09 6.06
CA ALA A 14 -18.67 9.75 6.44
C ALA A 14 -19.74 9.68 5.33
N GLU A 15 -19.31 9.56 4.07
CA GLU A 15 -20.18 9.41 2.91
C GLU A 15 -20.58 7.96 2.63
N GLY A 16 -20.11 7.01 3.43
CA GLY A 16 -20.54 5.62 3.35
C GLY A 16 -19.51 4.64 2.79
N ALA A 17 -18.26 5.04 2.62
CA ALA A 17 -17.22 4.11 2.20
C ALA A 17 -16.96 3.07 3.30
N ASP A 18 -16.79 1.80 2.92
CA ASP A 18 -16.56 0.70 3.85
C ASP A 18 -15.09 0.29 3.93
N SER A 19 -14.28 0.71 2.98
CA SER A 19 -12.85 0.40 2.91
C SER A 19 -12.11 1.51 2.20
N VAL A 20 -10.78 1.48 2.28
CA VAL A 20 -9.91 2.51 1.71
C VAL A 20 -8.81 1.85 0.89
N MET A 21 -8.45 2.45 -0.23
CA MET A 21 -7.33 2.01 -1.04
C MET A 21 -6.25 3.09 -1.10
N VAL A 22 -5.01 2.68 -0.90
CA VAL A 22 -3.84 3.55 -0.98
C VAL A 22 -3.05 3.19 -2.23
N LYS A 23 -2.77 4.17 -3.07
CA LYS A 23 -1.93 3.99 -4.26
C LYS A 23 -1.13 5.25 -4.58
N PRO A 24 0.12 5.14 -5.05
CA PRO A 24 0.89 3.90 -5.10
C PRO A 24 1.15 3.38 -3.68
N GLY A 25 1.22 2.06 -3.53
CA GLY A 25 1.25 1.45 -2.21
C GLY A 25 2.56 1.63 -1.45
N LEU A 26 3.68 1.18 -2.04
CA LEU A 26 4.96 1.19 -1.33
C LEU A 26 5.41 2.57 -0.85
N PRO A 27 5.33 3.65 -1.67
CA PRO A 27 5.74 4.97 -1.20
C PRO A 27 4.88 5.54 -0.06
N TYR A 28 3.71 4.98 0.18
CA TYR A 28 2.74 5.50 1.14
C TYR A 28 2.33 4.48 2.20
N LEU A 29 3.24 3.59 2.60
CA LEU A 29 2.99 2.63 3.68
C LEU A 29 2.69 3.34 5.01
N ASP A 30 3.28 4.48 5.25
CA ASP A 30 3.02 5.29 6.43
C ASP A 30 1.56 5.76 6.47
N ILE A 31 1.03 6.18 5.33
CA ILE A 31 -0.37 6.61 5.22
C ILE A 31 -1.30 5.43 5.45
N ALA A 32 -0.99 4.26 4.85
CA ALA A 32 -1.77 3.05 5.07
C ALA A 32 -1.84 2.71 6.56
N ARG A 33 -0.73 2.78 7.27
CA ARG A 33 -0.67 2.50 8.70
C ARG A 33 -1.49 3.50 9.51
N ARG A 34 -1.36 4.78 9.21
CA ARG A 34 -2.10 5.84 9.90
C ARG A 34 -3.60 5.72 9.70
N VAL A 35 -4.02 5.38 8.48
CA VAL A 35 -5.43 5.15 8.18
C VAL A 35 -5.95 3.96 8.97
N LYS A 36 -5.21 2.86 8.98
CA LYS A 36 -5.60 1.65 9.71
C LYS A 36 -5.75 1.91 11.20
N GLU A 37 -4.81 2.61 11.80
CA GLU A 37 -4.85 2.90 13.23
C GLU A 37 -5.97 3.87 13.61
N ARG A 38 -6.21 4.88 12.77
CA ARG A 38 -7.18 5.93 13.10
C ARG A 38 -8.62 5.52 12.84
N PHE A 39 -8.88 4.80 11.77
CA PHE A 39 -10.25 4.49 11.34
C PHE A 39 -10.66 3.04 11.54
N GLU A 40 -9.70 2.15 11.72
CA GLU A 40 -9.96 0.71 11.93
C GLU A 40 -10.84 0.07 10.84
N VAL A 41 -10.73 0.56 9.63
CA VAL A 41 -11.42 0.00 8.46
C VAL A 41 -10.46 -0.84 7.63
N PRO A 42 -10.96 -1.74 6.76
CA PRO A 42 -10.08 -2.46 5.84
C PRO A 42 -9.34 -1.48 4.93
N VAL A 43 -8.02 -1.62 4.87
CA VAL A 43 -7.16 -0.82 4.02
C VAL A 43 -6.54 -1.72 2.97
N PHE A 44 -6.70 -1.34 1.70
CA PHE A 44 -6.10 -2.04 0.58
C PHE A 44 -5.04 -1.16 -0.04
N ALA A 45 -3.98 -1.78 -0.54
CA ALA A 45 -2.93 -1.07 -1.25
C ALA A 45 -2.92 -1.51 -2.70
N TYR A 46 -2.57 -0.60 -3.60
CA TYR A 46 -2.38 -0.91 -5.00
C TYR A 46 -0.91 -0.74 -5.34
N GLN A 47 -0.25 -1.84 -5.68
CA GLN A 47 1.10 -1.82 -6.20
C GLN A 47 1.01 -1.50 -7.69
N VAL A 48 1.22 -0.24 -8.03
CA VAL A 48 1.05 0.25 -9.40
C VAL A 48 2.12 -0.31 -10.33
N SER A 49 1.89 -0.19 -11.65
CA SER A 49 2.81 -0.73 -12.65
C SER A 49 4.25 -0.23 -12.51
N GLY A 50 4.44 1.01 -12.10
CA GLY A 50 5.78 1.57 -11.86
C GLY A 50 6.52 0.87 -10.73
N GLU A 51 5.83 0.55 -9.63
CA GLU A 51 6.41 -0.20 -8.52
C GLU A 51 6.78 -1.63 -8.96
N TYR A 52 5.89 -2.28 -9.66
CA TYR A 52 6.14 -3.61 -10.21
C TYR A 52 7.34 -3.60 -11.16
N ALA A 53 7.41 -2.61 -12.03
CA ALA A 53 8.52 -2.45 -12.97
C ALA A 53 9.86 -2.25 -12.24
N MET A 54 9.87 -1.52 -11.12
CA MET A 54 11.10 -1.33 -10.34
C MET A 54 11.59 -2.66 -9.74
N ILE A 55 10.68 -3.49 -9.26
CA ILE A 55 11.04 -4.82 -8.73
C ILE A 55 11.63 -5.68 -9.86
N GLU A 56 10.98 -5.73 -11.01
CA GLU A 56 11.45 -6.50 -12.16
C GLU A 56 12.80 -5.98 -12.66
N ALA A 57 13.02 -4.67 -12.67
CA ALA A 57 14.29 -4.07 -13.06
C ALA A 57 15.41 -4.45 -12.07
N ALA A 58 15.13 -4.45 -10.78
CA ALA A 58 16.08 -4.85 -9.76
C ALA A 58 16.49 -6.32 -9.94
N VAL A 59 15.53 -7.19 -10.21
CA VAL A 59 15.78 -8.61 -10.48
C VAL A 59 16.66 -8.79 -11.72
N ALA A 60 16.32 -8.08 -12.82
CA ALA A 60 17.07 -8.16 -14.07
C ALA A 60 18.51 -7.65 -13.89
N ALA A 61 18.73 -6.67 -13.02
CA ALA A 61 20.07 -6.14 -12.72
C ALA A 61 20.85 -7.01 -11.71
N GLY A 62 20.28 -8.08 -11.21
CA GLY A 62 20.93 -8.94 -10.22
C GLY A 62 20.94 -8.37 -8.81
N ALA A 63 20.12 -7.36 -8.53
CA ALA A 63 20.08 -6.70 -7.22
C ALA A 63 19.35 -7.51 -6.15
N GLY A 64 18.70 -8.62 -6.51
CA GLY A 64 18.04 -9.48 -5.54
C GLY A 64 17.34 -10.66 -6.21
N ASP A 65 16.92 -11.60 -5.38
CA ASP A 65 16.11 -12.72 -5.82
C ASP A 65 14.66 -12.29 -5.99
N ARG A 66 14.03 -12.70 -7.09
CA ARG A 66 12.68 -12.28 -7.42
C ARG A 66 11.66 -12.66 -6.35
N ASP A 67 11.67 -13.92 -5.93
CA ASP A 67 10.69 -14.39 -4.95
C ASP A 67 10.88 -13.71 -3.60
N ALA A 68 12.13 -13.49 -3.18
CA ALA A 68 12.42 -12.79 -1.93
C ALA A 68 11.97 -11.33 -1.98
N LEU A 69 12.21 -10.63 -3.10
CA LEU A 69 11.80 -9.23 -3.26
C LEU A 69 10.27 -9.09 -3.27
N VAL A 70 9.59 -9.98 -3.99
CA VAL A 70 8.12 -9.97 -4.04
C VAL A 70 7.56 -10.25 -2.64
N LEU A 71 8.07 -11.27 -1.96
CA LEU A 71 7.58 -11.63 -0.62
C LEU A 71 7.84 -10.51 0.39
N GLU A 72 9.02 -9.89 0.34
CA GLU A 72 9.35 -8.79 1.23
C GLU A 72 8.41 -7.60 1.02
N THR A 73 8.12 -7.28 -0.23
CA THR A 73 7.20 -6.19 -0.58
C THR A 73 5.79 -6.48 -0.04
N LEU A 74 5.27 -7.67 -0.26
CA LEU A 74 3.94 -8.06 0.23
C LEU A 74 3.91 -8.08 1.76
N THR A 75 4.98 -8.52 2.40
CA THR A 75 5.10 -8.51 3.85
C THR A 75 5.08 -7.08 4.40
N ALA A 76 5.71 -6.14 3.69
CA ALA A 76 5.69 -4.72 4.09
C ALA A 76 4.26 -4.17 4.12
N PHE A 77 3.44 -4.50 3.12
CA PHE A 77 2.03 -4.10 3.11
C PHE A 77 1.28 -4.69 4.29
N LYS A 78 1.50 -5.95 4.60
CA LYS A 78 0.87 -6.61 5.73
C LYS A 78 1.26 -5.94 7.05
N ARG A 79 2.53 -5.64 7.24
CA ARG A 79 3.02 -4.95 8.44
C ARG A 79 2.44 -3.55 8.59
N ALA A 80 2.18 -2.87 7.50
CA ALA A 80 1.55 -1.57 7.51
C ALA A 80 0.06 -1.63 7.86
N GLY A 81 -0.52 -2.83 7.95
CA GLY A 81 -1.91 -3.03 8.33
C GLY A 81 -2.87 -3.18 7.17
N CYS A 82 -2.38 -3.41 5.96
CA CYS A 82 -3.23 -3.62 4.80
C CYS A 82 -3.93 -4.97 4.89
N SER A 83 -5.21 -5.00 4.55
CA SER A 83 -6.01 -6.21 4.48
C SER A 83 -5.81 -6.96 3.17
N GLY A 84 -5.37 -6.28 2.14
CA GLY A 84 -5.07 -6.88 0.84
C GLY A 84 -4.27 -5.95 -0.04
N VAL A 85 -3.67 -6.52 -1.07
CA VAL A 85 -2.84 -5.78 -2.04
C VAL A 85 -3.25 -6.18 -3.44
N LEU A 86 -3.51 -5.18 -4.28
CA LEU A 86 -3.69 -5.39 -5.72
C LEU A 86 -2.33 -5.19 -6.39
N THR A 87 -1.92 -6.13 -7.21
CA THR A 87 -0.62 -6.08 -7.89
C THR A 87 -0.72 -6.74 -9.26
N TYR A 88 0.31 -6.56 -10.06
CA TYR A 88 0.40 -7.20 -11.38
C TYR A 88 1.01 -8.59 -11.33
#